data_345b17c382bcc04b0524d2b1c63518d9
#
_entry.id   345b17c382bcc04b0524d2b1c63518d9
#
_cell.length_a   1.000
_cell.length_b   1.000
_cell.length_c   1.000
_cell.angle_alpha   90.00
_cell.angle_beta   90.00
_cell.angle_gamma   90.00
#
_symmetry.space_group_name_H-M   'P 1'
#
loop_
_entity.id
_entity.type
_entity.pdbx_description
1 polymer ?
#
loop_
_entity_poly.entity_id
_entity_poly.type
_entity_poly.pdbx_seq_one_letter_code
_entity_poly.pdbx_strand_id
1 'polypeptide(L)'
;MFLTGAALFLSTIFGRENDPDVLACYQWLSSEGIKNQGRWFDEASSHNILRAMVVHPVFATDKATVLAAKHLAELQADAGGWDYDLPFYQILNALAHLDLHQAETQLEKAFERLFEKQNKDGTWSQSEPEWNTFLAIHALKNKGLL
;
A
#
# COMPACT_ATOMS: atom_id res chain seq x y z
N MET A 1 2.84 16.59 -2.63
CA MET A 1 3.31 15.22 -2.26
C MET A 1 2.42 14.11 -2.76
N PHE A 2 1.10 14.25 -2.69
CA PHE A 2 0.17 13.29 -3.31
C PHE A 2 0.52 13.00 -4.78
N LEU A 3 0.75 14.03 -5.58
CA LEU A 3 1.13 13.89 -6.99
C LEU A 3 2.48 13.18 -7.20
N THR A 4 3.43 13.30 -6.28
CA THR A 4 4.74 12.64 -6.39
C THR A 4 4.59 11.13 -6.30
N GLY A 5 3.85 10.61 -5.32
CA GLY A 5 3.58 9.17 -5.20
C GLY A 5 2.85 8.61 -6.43
N ALA A 6 1.82 9.31 -6.91
CA ALA A 6 1.09 8.90 -8.10
C ALA A 6 1.96 8.91 -9.37
N ALA A 7 2.80 9.94 -9.56
CA ALA A 7 3.70 10.03 -10.71
C ALA A 7 4.74 8.90 -10.71
N LEU A 8 5.33 8.60 -9.56
CA LEU A 8 6.30 7.50 -9.42
C LEU A 8 5.64 6.13 -9.64
N PHE A 9 4.46 5.91 -9.07
CA PHE A 9 3.69 4.70 -9.32
C PHE A 9 3.45 4.49 -10.82
N LEU A 10 2.94 5.50 -11.53
CA LEU A 10 2.69 5.43 -12.96
C LEU A 10 3.99 5.24 -13.75
N SER A 11 5.08 5.97 -13.40
CA SER A 11 6.37 5.81 -14.07
C SER A 11 6.87 4.36 -13.97
N THR A 12 6.73 3.73 -12.82
CA THR A 12 7.11 2.33 -12.61
C THR A 12 6.22 1.38 -13.44
N ILE A 13 4.90 1.54 -13.39
CA ILE A 13 3.96 0.67 -14.13
C ILE A 13 4.15 0.79 -15.65
N PHE A 14 4.56 1.95 -16.15
CA PHE A 14 4.86 2.16 -17.57
C PHE A 14 6.32 1.85 -17.96
N GLY A 15 7.08 1.13 -17.11
CA GLY A 15 8.43 0.66 -17.42
C GLY A 15 9.52 1.75 -17.40
N ARG A 16 9.29 2.83 -16.64
CA ARG A 16 10.23 3.95 -16.47
C ARG A 16 10.96 3.88 -15.11
N GLU A 17 10.90 2.76 -14.43
CA GLU A 17 11.50 2.56 -13.10
C GLU A 17 13.00 2.77 -13.07
N ASN A 18 13.70 2.56 -14.19
CA ASN A 18 15.14 2.75 -14.32
C ASN A 18 15.55 4.12 -14.89
N ASP A 19 14.60 5.01 -15.14
CA ASP A 19 14.90 6.39 -15.55
C ASP A 19 15.68 7.10 -14.43
N PRO A 20 16.80 7.77 -14.72
CA PRO A 20 17.64 8.38 -13.70
C PRO A 20 16.90 9.35 -12.77
N ASP A 21 15.98 10.15 -13.31
CA ASP A 21 15.21 11.10 -12.51
C ASP A 21 14.19 10.38 -11.61
N VAL A 22 13.57 9.31 -12.11
CA VAL A 22 12.66 8.46 -11.35
C VAL A 22 13.41 7.77 -10.21
N LEU A 23 14.57 7.16 -10.50
CA LEU A 23 15.42 6.53 -9.48
C LEU A 23 15.88 7.53 -8.42
N ALA A 24 16.29 8.73 -8.81
CA ALA A 24 16.72 9.76 -7.87
C ALA A 24 15.57 10.14 -6.90
N CYS A 25 14.33 10.23 -7.40
CA CYS A 25 13.15 10.47 -6.57
C CYS A 25 12.90 9.32 -5.59
N TYR A 26 12.97 8.06 -6.03
CA TYR A 26 12.84 6.90 -5.14
C TYR A 26 13.92 6.84 -4.07
N GLN A 27 15.18 7.10 -4.42
CA GLN A 27 16.29 7.15 -3.48
C GLN A 27 16.11 8.23 -2.43
N TRP A 28 15.64 9.41 -2.83
CA TRP A 28 15.31 10.48 -1.90
C TRP A 28 14.17 10.08 -0.95
N LEU A 29 13.09 9.51 -1.49
CA LEU A 29 11.97 9.03 -0.67
C LEU A 29 12.40 7.92 0.29
N SER A 30 13.26 6.98 -0.14
CA SER A 30 13.83 5.97 0.74
C SER A 30 14.58 6.61 1.91
N SER A 31 15.46 7.58 1.62
CA SER A 31 16.22 8.29 2.66
C SER A 31 15.31 9.01 3.65
N GLU A 32 14.29 9.71 3.18
CA GLU A 32 13.33 10.40 4.06
C GLU A 32 12.47 9.41 4.85
N GLY A 33 12.01 8.32 4.23
CA GLY A 33 11.26 7.28 4.92
C GLY A 33 12.07 6.60 6.02
N ILE A 34 13.35 6.31 5.80
CA ILE A 34 14.25 5.76 6.84
C ILE A 34 14.42 6.75 7.99
N LYS A 35 14.71 8.01 7.69
CA LYS A 35 14.89 9.08 8.68
C LYS A 35 13.67 9.28 9.56
N ASN A 36 12.46 9.15 8.99
CA ASN A 36 11.20 9.39 9.66
C ASN A 36 10.46 8.09 10.07
N GLN A 37 11.17 6.97 10.19
CA GLN A 37 10.65 5.68 10.67
C GLN A 37 9.45 5.15 9.86
N GLY A 38 9.52 5.22 8.53
CA GLY A 38 8.48 4.71 7.63
C GLY A 38 7.36 5.71 7.31
N ARG A 39 7.54 6.98 7.66
CA ARG A 39 6.56 8.03 7.39
C ARG A 39 7.10 9.06 6.40
N TRP A 40 6.21 9.64 5.61
CA TRP A 40 6.49 10.72 4.68
C TRP A 40 5.46 11.84 4.88
N PHE A 41 5.87 12.95 5.50
CA PHE A 41 5.09 14.17 5.74
C PHE A 41 3.91 13.95 6.69
N ASP A 42 2.79 13.43 6.20
CA ASP A 42 1.57 13.08 6.93
C ASP A 42 1.09 11.66 6.56
N GLU A 43 0.10 11.13 7.27
CA GLU A 43 -0.38 9.76 7.05
C GLU A 43 -0.99 9.59 5.64
N ALA A 44 -1.72 10.60 5.14
CA ALA A 44 -2.31 10.55 3.82
C ALA A 44 -1.25 10.54 2.70
N SER A 45 -0.15 11.27 2.87
CA SER A 45 0.99 11.24 1.94
C SER A 45 1.76 9.93 2.05
N SER A 46 1.93 9.41 3.27
CA SER A 46 2.67 8.19 3.55
C SER A 46 2.10 6.98 2.82
N HIS A 47 0.78 6.74 2.88
CA HIS A 47 0.20 5.60 2.18
C HIS A 47 0.29 5.70 0.65
N ASN A 48 0.20 6.91 0.07
CA ASN A 48 0.38 7.10 -1.37
C ASN A 48 1.82 6.86 -1.84
N ILE A 49 2.79 7.26 -1.04
CA ILE A 49 4.21 6.98 -1.32
C ILE A 49 4.48 5.49 -1.18
N LEU A 50 3.96 4.84 -0.14
CA LEU A 50 4.09 3.39 0.03
C LEU A 50 3.55 2.64 -1.20
N ARG A 51 2.42 3.05 -1.78
CA ARG A 51 1.88 2.44 -3.01
C ARG A 51 2.85 2.53 -4.20
N ALA A 52 3.65 3.58 -4.29
CA ALA A 52 4.71 3.65 -5.30
C ALA A 52 5.89 2.74 -4.95
N MET A 53 6.32 2.73 -3.67
CA MET A 53 7.45 1.92 -3.22
C MET A 53 7.22 0.41 -3.46
N VAL A 54 6.02 -0.10 -3.17
CA VAL A 54 5.72 -1.54 -3.23
C VAL A 54 5.68 -2.13 -4.64
N VAL A 55 5.46 -1.31 -5.66
CA VAL A 55 5.46 -1.77 -7.07
C VAL A 55 6.83 -1.68 -7.73
N HIS A 56 7.79 -1.03 -7.10
CA HIS A 56 9.14 -0.89 -7.66
C HIS A 56 10.00 -2.11 -7.31
N PRO A 57 10.66 -2.78 -8.28
CA PRO A 57 11.39 -4.03 -8.05
C PRO A 57 12.45 -3.98 -6.94
N VAL A 58 13.10 -2.82 -6.76
CA VAL A 58 14.16 -2.62 -5.76
C VAL A 58 13.58 -2.08 -4.45
N PHE A 59 12.69 -1.07 -4.52
CA PHE A 59 12.21 -0.37 -3.33
C PHE A 59 11.11 -1.10 -2.57
N ALA A 60 10.48 -2.13 -3.16
CA ALA A 60 9.52 -2.98 -2.45
C ALA A 60 10.12 -3.64 -1.18
N THR A 61 11.41 -3.98 -1.20
CA THR A 61 12.12 -4.58 -0.06
C THR A 61 13.07 -3.60 0.66
N ASP A 62 13.00 -2.32 0.29
CA ASP A 62 13.83 -1.27 0.91
C ASP A 62 13.47 -1.07 2.39
N LYS A 63 14.46 -0.59 3.17
CA LYS A 63 14.29 -0.34 4.59
C LYS A 63 13.15 0.65 4.90
N ALA A 64 12.94 1.65 4.05
CA ALA A 64 11.83 2.60 4.21
C ALA A 64 10.48 1.90 4.10
N THR A 65 10.32 1.00 3.12
CA THR A 65 9.11 0.21 2.90
C THR A 65 8.83 -0.73 4.08
N VAL A 66 9.87 -1.41 4.59
CA VAL A 66 9.76 -2.26 5.78
C VAL A 66 9.33 -1.45 7.02
N LEU A 67 9.90 -0.26 7.21
CA LEU A 67 9.52 0.64 8.31
C LEU A 67 8.09 1.16 8.14
N ALA A 68 7.65 1.48 6.92
CA ALA A 68 6.29 1.90 6.65
C ALA A 68 5.27 0.78 6.92
N ALA A 69 5.58 -0.46 6.53
CA ALA A 69 4.74 -1.61 6.86
C ALA A 69 4.64 -1.84 8.38
N LYS A 70 5.73 -1.64 9.13
CA LYS A 70 5.70 -1.68 10.60
C LYS A 70 4.85 -0.56 11.20
N HIS A 71 4.99 0.65 10.71
CA HIS A 71 4.20 1.78 11.18
C HIS A 71 2.69 1.53 10.94
N LEU A 72 2.31 1.02 9.78
CA LEU A 72 0.92 0.63 9.50
C LEU A 72 0.42 -0.47 10.46
N ALA A 73 1.28 -1.41 10.87
CA ALA A 73 0.90 -2.42 11.85
C ALA A 73 0.54 -1.82 13.22
N GLU A 74 1.20 -0.73 13.62
CA GLU A 74 0.89 0.01 14.85
C GLU A 74 -0.45 0.76 14.78
N LEU A 75 -0.91 1.08 13.56
CA LEU A 75 -2.17 1.78 13.30
C LEU A 75 -3.32 0.82 12.99
N GLN A 76 -3.07 -0.49 12.90
CA GLN A 76 -4.12 -1.45 12.57
C GLN A 76 -4.99 -1.74 13.79
N ALA A 77 -6.29 -1.49 13.65
CA ALA A 77 -7.28 -1.84 14.64
C ALA A 77 -7.53 -3.36 14.68
N ASP A 78 -8.04 -3.86 15.79
CA ASP A 78 -8.37 -5.29 15.97
C ASP A 78 -9.39 -5.80 14.94
N ALA A 79 -10.28 -4.92 14.48
CA ALA A 79 -11.25 -5.20 13.42
C ALA A 79 -10.62 -5.24 12.00
N GLY A 80 -9.29 -5.20 11.86
CA GLY A 80 -8.57 -5.36 10.60
C GLY A 80 -8.50 -4.13 9.69
N GLY A 81 -9.07 -3.00 10.09
CA GLY A 81 -8.90 -1.71 9.40
C GLY A 81 -7.70 -0.93 9.96
N TRP A 82 -7.45 0.26 9.40
CA TRP A 82 -6.41 1.16 9.90
C TRP A 82 -7.02 2.47 10.39
N ASP A 83 -6.47 3.02 11.47
CA ASP A 83 -6.91 4.28 12.07
C ASP A 83 -6.60 5.51 11.20
N TYR A 84 -6.99 6.70 11.65
CA TYR A 84 -6.77 7.99 11.00
C TYR A 84 -7.39 8.12 9.61
N ASP A 85 -8.58 7.53 9.39
CA ASP A 85 -9.30 7.56 8.11
C ASP A 85 -8.45 7.08 6.92
N LEU A 86 -7.47 6.23 7.20
CA LEU A 86 -6.63 5.65 6.16
C LEU A 86 -7.46 4.76 5.21
N PRO A 87 -7.26 4.87 3.89
CA PRO A 87 -8.12 4.20 2.91
C PRO A 87 -7.87 2.70 2.88
N PHE A 88 -8.77 1.93 3.47
CA PHE A 88 -8.68 0.49 3.67
C PHE A 88 -8.24 -0.28 2.42
N TYR A 89 -8.96 -0.12 1.30
CA TYR A 89 -8.69 -0.90 0.07
C TYR A 89 -7.35 -0.55 -0.57
N GLN A 90 -6.90 0.70 -0.46
CA GLN A 90 -5.61 1.13 -0.99
C GLN A 90 -4.45 0.57 -0.18
N ILE A 91 -4.56 0.55 1.16
CA ILE A 91 -3.55 -0.02 2.05
C ILE A 91 -3.52 -1.54 1.91
N LEU A 92 -4.68 -2.19 1.93
CA LEU A 92 -4.80 -3.63 1.67
C LEU A 92 -4.08 -4.02 0.37
N ASN A 93 -4.36 -3.30 -0.72
CA ASN A 93 -3.74 -3.55 -2.01
C ASN A 93 -2.21 -3.31 -1.98
N ALA A 94 -1.75 -2.23 -1.33
CA ALA A 94 -0.32 -1.95 -1.21
C ALA A 94 0.42 -3.06 -0.43
N LEU A 95 -0.11 -3.47 0.72
CA LEU A 95 0.49 -4.54 1.53
C LEU A 95 0.48 -5.89 0.80
N ALA A 96 -0.53 -6.15 -0.03
CA ALA A 96 -0.63 -7.39 -0.79
C ALA A 96 0.44 -7.54 -1.89
N HIS A 97 1.18 -6.48 -2.22
CA HIS A 97 2.37 -6.55 -3.07
C HIS A 97 3.63 -7.01 -2.33
N LEU A 98 3.60 -7.05 -1.00
CA LEU A 98 4.79 -7.31 -0.18
C LEU A 98 4.82 -8.75 0.32
N ASP A 99 6.00 -9.38 0.22
CA ASP A 99 6.32 -10.65 0.85
C ASP A 99 7.14 -10.39 2.13
N LEU A 100 6.53 -9.65 3.07
CA LEU A 100 7.10 -9.27 4.35
C LEU A 100 6.22 -9.78 5.49
N HIS A 101 6.82 -10.36 6.52
CA HIS A 101 6.09 -10.86 7.69
C HIS A 101 5.17 -9.80 8.32
N GLN A 102 5.62 -8.53 8.37
CA GLN A 102 4.82 -7.42 8.89
C GLN A 102 3.58 -7.12 8.03
N ALA A 103 3.66 -7.36 6.72
CA ALA A 103 2.52 -7.23 5.83
C ALA A 103 1.57 -8.43 5.97
N GLU A 104 2.09 -9.65 6.03
CA GLU A 104 1.29 -10.87 6.15
C GLU A 104 0.39 -10.85 7.40
N THR A 105 0.94 -10.51 8.57
CA THR A 105 0.17 -10.44 9.82
C THR A 105 -0.98 -9.43 9.74
N GLN A 106 -0.78 -8.30 9.06
CA GLN A 106 -1.83 -7.30 8.85
C GLN A 106 -2.88 -7.79 7.84
N LEU A 107 -2.41 -8.47 6.79
CA LEU A 107 -3.29 -8.97 5.72
C LEU A 107 -4.25 -10.06 6.24
N GLU A 108 -3.83 -10.91 7.17
CA GLU A 108 -4.72 -11.90 7.80
C GLU A 108 -5.97 -11.24 8.36
N LYS A 109 -5.83 -10.25 9.25
CA LYS A 109 -6.95 -9.50 9.83
C LYS A 109 -7.74 -8.69 8.77
N ALA A 110 -7.01 -8.09 7.82
CA ALA A 110 -7.64 -7.26 6.80
C ALA A 110 -8.47 -8.09 5.81
N PHE A 111 -8.06 -9.30 5.46
CA PHE A 111 -8.84 -10.20 4.62
C PHE A 111 -10.07 -10.75 5.35
N GLU A 112 -9.99 -11.08 6.65
CA GLU A 112 -11.16 -11.41 7.44
C GLU A 112 -12.22 -10.30 7.36
N ARG A 113 -11.81 -9.06 7.64
CA ARG A 113 -12.67 -7.88 7.48
C ARG A 113 -13.20 -7.73 6.06
N LEU A 114 -12.36 -7.95 5.04
CA LEU A 114 -12.76 -7.84 3.64
C LEU A 114 -13.92 -8.80 3.32
N PHE A 115 -13.79 -10.08 3.69
CA PHE A 115 -14.81 -11.08 3.43
C PHE A 115 -16.11 -10.80 4.18
N GLU A 116 -16.05 -10.33 5.43
CA GLU A 116 -17.23 -9.93 6.20
C GLU A 116 -17.99 -8.75 5.59
N LYS A 117 -17.30 -7.87 4.86
CA LYS A 117 -17.85 -6.63 4.29
C LYS A 117 -18.23 -6.72 2.83
N GLN A 118 -18.17 -7.90 2.23
CA GLN A 118 -18.60 -8.08 0.85
C GLN A 118 -20.11 -7.84 0.71
N ASN A 119 -20.50 -7.07 -0.28
CA ASN A 119 -21.88 -6.82 -0.63
C ASN A 119 -22.53 -8.08 -1.22
N LYS A 120 -23.87 -8.17 -1.17
CA LYS A 120 -24.63 -9.30 -1.71
C LYS A 120 -24.44 -9.52 -3.22
N ASP A 121 -24.10 -8.47 -3.95
CA ASP A 121 -23.81 -8.52 -5.38
C ASP A 121 -22.33 -8.87 -5.72
N GLY A 122 -21.53 -9.18 -4.69
CA GLY A 122 -20.13 -9.55 -4.84
C GLY A 122 -19.14 -8.38 -4.86
N THR A 123 -19.63 -7.14 -4.85
CA THR A 123 -18.79 -5.95 -4.79
C THR A 123 -18.35 -5.62 -3.36
N TRP A 124 -17.50 -4.61 -3.22
CA TRP A 124 -17.10 -4.05 -1.92
C TRP A 124 -17.30 -2.54 -1.89
N SER A 125 -17.61 -2.02 -0.69
CA SER A 125 -17.87 -0.61 -0.42
C SER A 125 -19.19 -0.08 -0.99
N GLN A 126 -19.65 1.04 -0.41
CA GLN A 126 -20.79 1.83 -0.94
C GLN A 126 -20.27 3.08 -1.68
N SER A 127 -19.05 3.50 -1.36
CA SER A 127 -18.37 4.60 -2.05
C SER A 127 -17.38 4.02 -3.04
N GLU A 128 -17.39 4.48 -4.28
CA GLU A 128 -16.51 4.03 -5.37
C GLU A 128 -16.44 2.50 -5.48
N PRO A 129 -17.59 1.79 -5.57
CA PRO A 129 -17.62 0.32 -5.47
C PRO A 129 -16.80 -0.36 -6.56
N GLU A 130 -16.75 0.17 -7.77
CA GLU A 130 -15.96 -0.40 -8.87
C GLU A 130 -14.46 -0.35 -8.56
N TRP A 131 -13.98 0.81 -8.08
CA TRP A 131 -12.58 0.99 -7.74
C TRP A 131 -12.16 0.15 -6.53
N ASN A 132 -12.94 0.17 -5.48
CA ASN A 132 -12.64 -0.59 -4.26
C ASN A 132 -12.75 -2.10 -4.49
N THR A 133 -13.69 -2.56 -5.32
CA THR A 133 -13.78 -3.96 -5.74
C THR A 133 -12.56 -4.37 -6.57
N PHE A 134 -12.12 -3.54 -7.49
CA PHE A 134 -10.88 -3.79 -8.26
C PHE A 134 -9.67 -3.95 -7.32
N LEU A 135 -9.49 -3.05 -6.36
CA LEU A 135 -8.39 -3.12 -5.40
C LEU A 135 -8.46 -4.37 -4.52
N ALA A 136 -9.66 -4.76 -4.07
CA ALA A 136 -9.88 -5.97 -3.29
C ALA A 136 -9.52 -7.23 -4.08
N ILE A 137 -10.04 -7.38 -5.30
CA ILE A 137 -9.76 -8.51 -6.19
C ILE A 137 -8.26 -8.59 -6.50
N HIS A 138 -7.62 -7.46 -6.79
CA HIS A 138 -6.19 -7.42 -7.08
C HIS A 138 -5.35 -7.84 -5.86
N ALA A 139 -5.72 -7.43 -4.65
CA ALA A 139 -5.05 -7.85 -3.42
C ALA A 139 -5.20 -9.37 -3.18
N LEU A 140 -6.41 -9.91 -3.34
CA LEU A 140 -6.68 -11.35 -3.20
C LEU A 140 -5.88 -12.16 -4.22
N LYS A 141 -5.84 -11.72 -5.48
CA LYS A 141 -5.06 -12.36 -6.53
C LYS A 141 -3.56 -12.37 -6.23
N ASN A 142 -3.00 -11.25 -5.76
CA ASN A 142 -1.58 -11.15 -5.41
C ASN A 142 -1.19 -12.12 -4.28
N LYS A 143 -2.14 -12.50 -3.44
CA LYS A 143 -1.93 -13.45 -2.33
C LYS A 143 -2.43 -14.88 -2.64
N GLY A 144 -2.83 -15.15 -3.88
CA GLY A 144 -3.25 -16.48 -4.31
C GLY A 144 -4.55 -16.96 -3.65
N LEU A 145 -5.43 -16.03 -3.28
CA LEU A 145 -6.74 -16.29 -2.65
C LEU A 145 -7.90 -16.27 -3.67
N LEU A 146 -7.58 -16.04 -4.93
CA LEU A 146 -8.45 -16.16 -6.11
C LEU A 146 -7.76 -16.95 -7.20
#